data_a7c700dbc215722f9c4879785300aaee
#
_entry.id   a7c700dbc215722f9c4879785300aaee
#
_cell.length_a   1.000
_cell.length_b   1.000
_cell.length_c   1.000
_cell.angle_alpha   90.00
_cell.angle_beta   90.00
_cell.angle_gamma   90.00
#
_symmetry.space_group_name_H-M   'P 1'
#
loop_
_entity.id
_entity.type
_entity.pdbx_description
1 polymer ?
#
loop_
_entity_poly.entity_id
_entity_poly.type
_entity_poly.pdbx_seq_one_letter_code
_entity_poly.pdbx_strand_id
1 'polypeptide(L)'
;KIIDPLHSRCSVVEFSIKSKEKPKIALEFYERLKDILTTEKVEYDSKVLLRVVDSYFPDWRRLLNECQRYSVCGRIDMAVLATFSDIDDTSLIKFMKEKNYPEVRLWVNSHLSNDPYVLLRKLFDSFHHKMVPTSIPQMVLIIAKYSHQHTMVADSEVNILAALVEIMVECEFK
;
A
#
# COMPACT_ATOMS: atom_id res chain seq x y z
N LYS A 1 -12.78 -5.58 -16.45
CA LYS A 1 -12.05 -5.81 -17.72
C LYS A 1 -13.04 -5.64 -18.86
N ILE A 2 -12.77 -4.74 -19.80
CA ILE A 2 -13.63 -4.51 -20.98
C ILE A 2 -13.37 -5.64 -21.98
N ILE A 3 -14.45 -6.18 -22.56
CA ILE A 3 -14.36 -7.27 -23.55
C ILE A 3 -13.80 -6.78 -24.89
N ASP A 4 -13.01 -7.60 -25.56
CA ASP A 4 -12.32 -7.25 -26.82
C ASP A 4 -13.24 -6.74 -27.94
N PRO A 5 -14.47 -7.26 -28.14
CA PRO A 5 -15.39 -6.73 -29.13
C PRO A 5 -15.77 -5.24 -28.96
N LEU A 6 -15.69 -4.69 -27.74
CA LEU A 6 -15.93 -3.26 -27.51
C LEU A 6 -14.75 -2.41 -27.96
N HIS A 7 -13.52 -2.90 -27.79
CA HIS A 7 -12.32 -2.20 -28.26
C HIS A 7 -12.31 -2.01 -29.79
N SER A 8 -12.88 -2.94 -30.54
CA SER A 8 -12.95 -2.85 -32.03
C SER A 8 -14.09 -1.96 -32.55
N ARG A 9 -15.12 -1.69 -31.70
CA ARG A 9 -16.33 -0.95 -32.08
C ARG A 9 -16.42 0.44 -31.54
N CYS A 10 -15.60 0.77 -30.53
CA CYS A 10 -15.59 2.05 -29.85
C CYS A 10 -14.24 2.75 -30.01
N SER A 11 -14.26 4.07 -30.02
CA SER A 11 -13.02 4.85 -29.90
C SER A 11 -12.49 4.75 -28.49
N VAL A 12 -11.25 4.28 -28.33
CA VAL A 12 -10.61 4.14 -27.03
C VAL A 12 -9.95 5.47 -26.66
N VAL A 13 -10.35 6.07 -25.56
CA VAL A 13 -9.72 7.27 -24.99
C VAL A 13 -9.10 6.91 -23.65
N GLU A 14 -7.78 6.99 -23.58
CA GLU A 14 -7.02 6.71 -22.36
C GLU A 14 -6.81 7.98 -21.52
N PHE A 15 -7.30 7.95 -20.28
CA PHE A 15 -7.05 8.99 -19.28
C PHE A 15 -5.86 8.59 -18.39
N SER A 16 -4.68 8.52 -19.01
CA SER A 16 -3.46 8.17 -18.27
C SER A 16 -2.70 9.44 -17.88
N ILE A 17 -2.22 9.50 -16.62
CA ILE A 17 -1.39 10.60 -16.14
C ILE A 17 0.06 10.32 -16.51
N LYS A 18 0.66 11.18 -17.34
CA LYS A 18 2.07 11.08 -17.70
C LYS A 18 2.96 11.36 -16.50
N SER A 19 4.07 10.64 -16.39
CA SER A 19 5.00 10.78 -15.24
C SER A 19 5.49 12.22 -15.02
N LYS A 20 5.63 13.02 -16.08
CA LYS A 20 6.02 14.43 -16.02
C LYS A 20 4.93 15.36 -15.45
N GLU A 21 3.67 14.95 -15.55
CA GLU A 21 2.51 15.74 -15.11
C GLU A 21 2.12 15.43 -13.65
N LYS A 22 2.56 14.29 -13.12
CA LYS A 22 2.25 13.86 -11.75
C LYS A 22 2.54 14.93 -10.68
N PRO A 23 3.75 15.55 -10.64
CA PRO A 23 4.05 16.53 -9.60
C PRO A 23 3.16 17.78 -9.69
N LYS A 24 2.84 18.21 -10.91
CA LYS A 24 1.97 19.37 -11.13
C LYS A 24 0.55 19.10 -10.64
N ILE A 25 -0.01 17.96 -11.03
CA ILE A 25 -1.37 17.55 -10.62
C ILE A 25 -1.44 17.36 -9.09
N ALA A 26 -0.41 16.75 -8.49
CA ALA A 26 -0.35 16.56 -7.04
C ALA A 26 -0.29 17.92 -6.30
N LEU A 27 0.46 18.88 -6.83
CA LEU A 27 0.56 20.22 -6.24
C LEU A 27 -0.77 20.99 -6.37
N GLU A 28 -1.41 20.97 -7.53
CA GLU A 28 -2.73 21.60 -7.74
C GLU A 28 -3.78 21.00 -6.80
N PHE A 29 -3.75 19.69 -6.60
CA PHE A 29 -4.67 19.06 -5.66
C PHE A 29 -4.33 19.38 -4.20
N TYR A 30 -3.06 19.46 -3.85
CA TYR A 30 -2.61 19.87 -2.52
C TYR A 30 -3.14 21.26 -2.14
N GLU A 31 -3.07 22.24 -3.05
CA GLU A 31 -3.61 23.58 -2.80
C GLU A 31 -5.13 23.53 -2.62
N ARG A 32 -5.83 22.79 -3.47
CA ARG A 32 -7.29 22.59 -3.33
C ARG A 32 -7.66 21.91 -2.01
N LEU A 33 -6.87 20.93 -1.57
CA LEU A 33 -7.10 20.24 -0.30
C LEU A 33 -6.92 21.19 0.90
N LYS A 34 -5.95 22.10 0.86
CA LYS A 34 -5.78 23.16 1.87
C LYS A 34 -7.02 24.04 1.96
N ASP A 35 -7.55 24.47 0.83
CA ASP A 35 -8.79 25.29 0.79
C ASP A 35 -9.98 24.55 1.42
N ILE A 36 -10.13 23.27 1.11
CA ILE A 36 -11.18 22.42 1.70
C ILE A 36 -11.02 22.32 3.21
N LEU A 37 -9.82 21.96 3.71
CA LEU A 37 -9.56 21.81 5.14
C LEU A 37 -9.74 23.12 5.91
N THR A 38 -9.35 24.25 5.29
CA THR A 38 -9.56 25.60 5.87
C THR A 38 -11.04 25.93 5.95
N THR A 39 -11.81 25.60 4.92
CA THR A 39 -13.28 25.82 4.90
C THR A 39 -13.97 24.98 5.96
N GLU A 40 -13.56 23.73 6.13
CA GLU A 40 -14.09 22.78 7.13
C GLU A 40 -13.51 23.05 8.54
N LYS A 41 -12.61 24.04 8.70
CA LYS A 41 -11.97 24.39 9.98
C LYS A 41 -11.19 23.24 10.61
N VAL A 42 -10.57 22.42 9.81
CA VAL A 42 -9.71 21.30 10.24
C VAL A 42 -8.27 21.77 10.32
N GLU A 43 -7.64 21.63 11.49
CA GLU A 43 -6.21 21.92 11.65
C GLU A 43 -5.36 20.84 10.98
N TYR A 44 -4.29 21.24 10.31
CA TYR A 44 -3.39 20.31 9.64
C TYR A 44 -1.92 20.75 9.69
N ASP A 45 -1.00 19.78 9.68
CA ASP A 45 0.41 20.02 9.42
C ASP A 45 0.67 19.91 7.90
N SER A 46 1.27 20.97 7.33
CA SER A 46 1.55 21.05 5.89
C SER A 46 2.49 19.95 5.39
N LYS A 47 3.44 19.48 6.23
CA LYS A 47 4.36 18.38 5.87
C LYS A 47 3.65 17.04 5.83
N VAL A 48 2.75 16.83 6.79
CA VAL A 48 1.90 15.63 6.86
C VAL A 48 0.97 15.58 5.65
N LEU A 49 0.33 16.70 5.33
CA LEU A 49 -0.60 16.79 4.22
C LEU A 49 0.07 16.50 2.87
N LEU A 50 1.30 16.98 2.64
CA LEU A 50 2.07 16.66 1.44
C LEU A 50 2.33 15.15 1.31
N ARG A 51 2.73 14.48 2.39
CA ARG A 51 2.96 13.03 2.38
C ARG A 51 1.67 12.25 2.13
N VAL A 52 0.56 12.70 2.70
CA VAL A 52 -0.75 12.08 2.45
C VAL A 52 -1.14 12.20 0.97
N VAL A 53 -0.95 13.37 0.35
CA VAL A 53 -1.20 13.58 -1.08
C VAL A 53 -0.35 12.64 -1.93
N ASP A 54 0.94 12.51 -1.63
CA ASP A 54 1.85 11.63 -2.38
C ASP A 54 1.47 10.15 -2.24
N SER A 55 1.11 9.71 -1.03
CA SER A 55 0.76 8.31 -0.73
C SER A 55 -0.53 7.84 -1.42
N TYR A 56 -1.51 8.73 -1.59
CA TYR A 56 -2.79 8.37 -2.22
C TYR A 56 -2.89 8.75 -3.69
N PHE A 57 -1.89 9.42 -4.25
CA PHE A 57 -1.90 9.75 -5.67
C PHE A 57 -2.05 8.48 -6.54
N PRO A 58 -2.98 8.44 -7.50
CA PRO A 58 -3.92 9.47 -7.97
C PRO A 58 -5.34 9.35 -7.41
N ASP A 59 -5.56 8.62 -6.32
CA ASP A 59 -6.89 8.37 -5.76
C ASP A 59 -7.34 9.48 -4.79
N TRP A 60 -7.81 10.59 -5.37
CA TRP A 60 -8.28 11.75 -4.61
C TRP A 60 -9.49 11.48 -3.73
N ARG A 61 -10.37 10.56 -4.14
CA ARG A 61 -11.55 10.19 -3.34
C ARG A 61 -11.13 9.51 -2.03
N ARG A 62 -10.23 8.54 -2.14
CA ARG A 62 -9.70 7.85 -0.98
C ARG A 62 -8.97 8.81 -0.05
N LEU A 63 -8.16 9.71 -0.62
CA LEU A 63 -7.47 10.74 0.14
C LEU A 63 -8.44 11.63 0.93
N LEU A 64 -9.50 12.14 0.30
CA LEU A 64 -10.50 12.97 0.99
C LEU A 64 -11.24 12.22 2.09
N ASN A 65 -11.61 10.96 1.85
CA ASN A 65 -12.25 10.11 2.87
C ASN A 65 -11.32 9.89 4.07
N GLU A 66 -10.02 9.68 3.84
CA GLU A 66 -9.04 9.55 4.91
C GLU A 66 -8.88 10.87 5.68
N CYS A 67 -8.74 12.00 4.99
CA CYS A 67 -8.71 13.30 5.65
C CYS A 67 -9.97 13.55 6.49
N GLN A 68 -11.15 13.17 5.99
CA GLN A 68 -12.40 13.27 6.74
C GLN A 68 -12.41 12.37 7.98
N ARG A 69 -11.92 11.14 7.86
CA ARG A 69 -11.79 10.22 9.00
C ARG A 69 -10.91 10.79 10.10
N TYR A 70 -9.77 11.39 9.74
CA TYR A 70 -8.85 12.01 10.70
C TYR A 70 -9.34 13.34 11.25
N SER A 71 -10.15 14.08 10.48
CA SER A 71 -10.75 15.35 10.95
C SER A 71 -11.67 15.14 12.16
N VAL A 72 -12.27 13.95 12.32
CA VAL A 72 -13.05 13.58 13.51
C VAL A 72 -12.20 13.63 14.79
N CYS A 73 -10.89 13.37 14.69
CA CYS A 73 -9.94 13.52 15.80
C CYS A 73 -9.51 15.00 16.02
N GLY A 74 -10.02 15.94 15.22
CA GLY A 74 -9.82 17.39 15.34
C GLY A 74 -8.58 17.93 14.65
N ARG A 75 -7.59 17.11 14.31
CA ARG A 75 -6.33 17.57 13.71
C ARG A 75 -5.68 16.49 12.84
N ILE A 76 -5.13 16.90 11.70
CA ILE A 76 -4.31 16.04 10.83
C ILE A 76 -2.83 16.32 11.15
N ASP A 77 -2.22 15.50 12.00
CA ASP A 77 -0.84 15.65 12.48
C ASP A 77 0.03 14.42 12.20
N MET A 78 1.23 14.38 12.80
CA MET A 78 2.19 13.28 12.65
C MET A 78 1.66 11.92 13.12
N ALA A 79 0.67 11.87 14.03
CA ALA A 79 0.05 10.63 14.46
C ALA A 79 -0.71 9.95 13.31
N VAL A 80 -1.24 10.77 12.39
CA VAL A 80 -1.84 10.30 11.13
C VAL A 80 -0.81 9.61 10.26
N LEU A 81 0.43 10.16 10.18
CA LEU A 81 1.51 9.52 9.41
C LEU A 81 1.94 8.15 9.97
N ALA A 82 1.75 7.90 11.26
CA ALA A 82 2.03 6.57 11.81
C ALA A 82 1.09 5.50 11.25
N THR A 83 -0.13 5.89 10.86
CA THR A 83 -1.08 5.02 10.12
C THR A 83 -0.80 4.96 8.62
N PHE A 84 -0.07 5.95 8.09
CA PHE A 84 0.40 5.99 6.69
C PHE A 84 1.83 5.49 6.54
N SER A 85 2.54 5.29 7.67
CA SER A 85 3.92 4.79 7.59
C SER A 85 3.90 3.63 6.60
N ASP A 86 4.71 3.80 5.59
CA ASP A 86 5.11 2.69 4.73
C ASP A 86 5.23 1.49 5.66
N ILE A 87 4.62 0.40 5.25
CA ILE A 87 4.72 -0.87 5.95
C ILE A 87 6.15 -0.91 6.48
N ASP A 88 6.34 -0.97 7.80
CA ASP A 88 7.69 -1.02 8.38
C ASP A 88 8.33 -2.36 7.99
N ASP A 89 8.72 -2.41 6.70
CA ASP A 89 9.31 -3.57 6.06
C ASP A 89 10.66 -3.93 6.71
N THR A 90 11.28 -2.97 7.39
CA THR A 90 12.59 -3.17 7.99
C THR A 90 12.51 -4.06 9.22
N SER A 91 11.51 -3.83 10.07
CA SER A 91 11.26 -4.68 11.23
C SER A 91 10.77 -6.07 10.81
N LEU A 92 9.86 -6.14 9.84
CA LEU A 92 9.40 -7.42 9.30
C LEU A 92 10.55 -8.27 8.74
N ILE A 93 11.42 -7.67 7.92
CA ILE A 93 12.57 -8.40 7.34
C ILE A 93 13.52 -8.88 8.41
N LYS A 94 13.74 -8.08 9.47
CA LYS A 94 14.56 -8.50 10.63
C LYS A 94 13.94 -9.74 11.29
N PHE A 95 12.64 -9.71 11.58
CA PHE A 95 11.94 -10.85 12.17
C PHE A 95 11.96 -12.09 11.27
N MET A 96 11.86 -11.90 9.96
CA MET A 96 11.94 -13.00 8.99
C MET A 96 13.35 -13.60 8.93
N LYS A 97 14.42 -12.79 8.98
CA LYS A 97 15.81 -13.27 9.06
C LYS A 97 16.07 -14.05 10.35
N GLU A 98 15.56 -13.56 11.46
CA GLU A 98 15.69 -14.20 12.78
C GLU A 98 14.75 -15.41 12.93
N LYS A 99 13.90 -15.69 11.94
CA LYS A 99 12.85 -16.74 11.98
C LYS A 99 11.94 -16.61 13.20
N ASN A 100 11.67 -15.39 13.63
CA ASN A 100 10.84 -15.07 14.79
C ASN A 100 9.35 -15.03 14.41
N TYR A 101 8.70 -16.19 14.34
CA TYR A 101 7.31 -16.32 13.96
C TYR A 101 6.33 -15.49 14.82
N PRO A 102 6.43 -15.44 16.17
CA PRO A 102 5.53 -14.65 16.99
C PRO A 102 5.49 -13.16 16.58
N GLU A 103 6.64 -12.56 16.32
CA GLU A 103 6.74 -11.14 15.91
C GLU A 103 6.20 -10.93 14.49
N VAL A 104 6.43 -11.88 13.57
CA VAL A 104 5.84 -11.85 12.22
C VAL A 104 4.31 -11.87 12.30
N ARG A 105 3.74 -12.70 13.18
CA ARG A 105 2.29 -12.75 13.39
C ARG A 105 1.73 -11.45 13.96
N LEU A 106 2.38 -10.87 14.97
CA LEU A 106 1.99 -9.58 15.54
C LEU A 106 2.04 -8.48 14.49
N TRP A 107 3.07 -8.48 13.66
CA TRP A 107 3.21 -7.54 12.56
C TRP A 107 2.05 -7.68 11.54
N VAL A 108 1.70 -8.90 11.13
CA VAL A 108 0.58 -9.14 10.21
C VAL A 108 -0.72 -8.61 10.81
N ASN A 109 -1.01 -8.90 12.08
CA ASN A 109 -2.22 -8.45 12.75
C ASN A 109 -2.34 -6.93 12.81
N SER A 110 -1.23 -6.22 12.99
CA SER A 110 -1.22 -4.75 13.00
C SER A 110 -1.44 -4.13 11.60
N HIS A 111 -1.16 -4.89 10.52
CA HIS A 111 -1.24 -4.41 9.13
C HIS A 111 -2.41 -5.02 8.33
N LEU A 112 -3.18 -5.91 8.92
CA LEU A 112 -4.28 -6.62 8.26
C LEU A 112 -5.46 -5.73 7.86
N SER A 113 -5.56 -4.51 8.44
CA SER A 113 -6.58 -3.52 8.07
C SER A 113 -6.42 -2.97 6.64
N ASN A 114 -5.28 -3.22 6.00
CA ASN A 114 -5.06 -2.93 4.60
C ASN A 114 -5.62 -4.05 3.72
N ASP A 115 -6.03 -3.71 2.50
CA ASP A 115 -6.42 -4.70 1.50
C ASP A 115 -5.28 -5.73 1.32
N PRO A 116 -5.53 -7.05 1.55
CA PRO A 116 -4.52 -8.09 1.47
C PRO A 116 -3.77 -8.16 0.12
N TYR A 117 -4.43 -7.81 -0.99
CA TYR A 117 -3.77 -7.69 -2.29
C TYR A 117 -2.74 -6.56 -2.33
N VAL A 118 -3.12 -5.42 -1.77
CA VAL A 118 -2.22 -4.26 -1.68
C VAL A 118 -1.05 -4.59 -0.75
N LEU A 119 -1.31 -5.33 0.33
CA LEU A 119 -0.28 -5.76 1.27
C LEU A 119 0.72 -6.71 0.59
N LEU A 120 0.25 -7.78 -0.07
CA LEU A 120 1.12 -8.73 -0.78
C LEU A 120 1.93 -8.05 -1.90
N ARG A 121 1.32 -7.09 -2.62
CA ARG A 121 2.02 -6.31 -3.65
C ARG A 121 3.13 -5.45 -3.06
N LYS A 122 2.86 -4.74 -1.96
CA LYS A 122 3.86 -3.91 -1.28
C LYS A 122 5.00 -4.77 -0.72
N LEU A 123 4.68 -5.93 -0.14
CA LEU A 123 5.70 -6.88 0.34
C LEU A 123 6.60 -7.37 -0.81
N PHE A 124 6.03 -7.65 -1.98
CA PHE A 124 6.80 -8.00 -3.16
C PHE A 124 7.78 -6.88 -3.54
N ASP A 125 7.30 -5.65 -3.65
CA ASP A 125 8.11 -4.50 -4.06
C ASP A 125 9.24 -4.22 -3.05
N SER A 126 8.97 -4.36 -1.74
CA SER A 126 9.96 -4.20 -0.68
C SER A 126 11.02 -5.32 -0.66
N PHE A 127 10.58 -6.57 -0.70
CA PHE A 127 11.46 -7.73 -0.60
C PHE A 127 12.35 -7.87 -1.83
N HIS A 128 11.86 -7.50 -3.02
CA HIS A 128 12.62 -7.59 -4.26
C HIS A 128 14.00 -6.93 -4.18
N HIS A 129 14.12 -5.81 -3.47
CA HIS A 129 15.38 -5.08 -3.33
C HIS A 129 16.29 -5.63 -2.20
N LYS A 130 15.72 -6.34 -1.24
CA LYS A 130 16.39 -6.78 -0.01
C LYS A 130 16.70 -8.29 0.01
N MET A 131 16.28 -9.01 -1.03
CA MET A 131 16.57 -10.44 -1.20
C MET A 131 17.82 -10.72 -2.02
N VAL A 132 18.38 -11.91 -1.80
CA VAL A 132 19.43 -12.47 -2.66
C VAL A 132 18.84 -12.74 -4.05
N PRO A 133 19.52 -12.40 -5.16
CA PRO A 133 18.98 -12.54 -6.52
C PRO A 133 18.47 -13.96 -6.86
N THR A 134 19.09 -14.98 -6.31
CA THR A 134 18.71 -16.41 -6.50
C THR A 134 17.36 -16.75 -5.88
N SER A 135 16.94 -16.04 -4.82
CA SER A 135 15.68 -16.28 -4.12
C SER A 135 14.49 -15.48 -4.69
N ILE A 136 14.75 -14.49 -5.55
CA ILE A 136 13.69 -13.64 -6.13
C ILE A 136 12.66 -14.46 -6.94
N PRO A 137 13.06 -15.40 -7.84
CA PRO A 137 12.09 -16.20 -8.59
C PRO A 137 11.17 -17.01 -7.67
N GLN A 138 11.71 -17.59 -6.61
CA GLN A 138 10.95 -18.38 -5.64
C GLN A 138 9.92 -17.49 -4.90
N MET A 139 10.33 -16.32 -4.44
CA MET A 139 9.43 -15.33 -3.83
C MET A 139 8.27 -14.96 -4.77
N VAL A 140 8.53 -14.77 -6.07
CA VAL A 140 7.49 -14.45 -7.07
C VAL A 140 6.45 -15.56 -7.14
N LEU A 141 6.90 -16.82 -7.18
CA LEU A 141 6.00 -17.98 -7.22
C LEU A 141 5.14 -18.08 -5.96
N ILE A 142 5.74 -17.87 -4.78
CA ILE A 142 5.04 -17.89 -3.50
C ILE A 142 3.98 -16.78 -3.46
N ILE A 143 4.34 -15.55 -3.77
CA ILE A 143 3.40 -14.43 -3.73
C ILE A 143 2.27 -14.62 -4.76
N ALA A 144 2.58 -15.09 -5.96
CA ALA A 144 1.56 -15.39 -6.98
C ALA A 144 0.57 -16.47 -6.50
N LYS A 145 1.07 -17.55 -5.88
CA LYS A 145 0.27 -18.64 -5.30
C LYS A 145 -0.69 -18.11 -4.24
N TYR A 146 -0.20 -17.36 -3.26
CA TYR A 146 -1.02 -16.86 -2.16
C TYR A 146 -1.95 -15.71 -2.57
N SER A 147 -1.57 -14.91 -3.56
CA SER A 147 -2.46 -13.91 -4.16
C SER A 147 -3.64 -14.55 -4.87
N HIS A 148 -3.43 -15.67 -5.58
CA HIS A 148 -4.51 -16.42 -6.20
C HIS A 148 -5.41 -17.08 -5.14
N GLN A 149 -4.82 -17.72 -4.12
CA GLN A 149 -5.56 -18.38 -3.04
C GLN A 149 -6.39 -17.39 -2.22
N HIS A 150 -5.95 -16.15 -2.09
CA HIS A 150 -6.63 -15.13 -1.30
C HIS A 150 -8.12 -14.93 -1.69
N THR A 151 -8.47 -15.13 -2.96
CA THR A 151 -9.87 -15.03 -3.43
C THR A 151 -10.77 -16.15 -2.89
N MET A 152 -10.19 -17.24 -2.42
CA MET A 152 -10.90 -18.47 -2.00
C MET A 152 -10.81 -18.72 -0.50
N VAL A 153 -9.96 -18.02 0.23
CA VAL A 153 -9.68 -18.28 1.66
C VAL A 153 -10.63 -17.48 2.53
N ALA A 154 -11.18 -18.12 3.56
CA ALA A 154 -12.04 -17.47 4.53
C ALA A 154 -11.28 -16.55 5.49
N ASP A 155 -10.00 -16.83 5.75
CA ASP A 155 -9.16 -16.10 6.69
C ASP A 155 -7.92 -15.52 5.99
N SER A 156 -7.94 -14.21 5.83
CA SER A 156 -6.84 -13.45 5.21
C SER A 156 -5.57 -13.42 6.05
N GLU A 157 -5.68 -13.46 7.40
CA GLU A 157 -4.53 -13.48 8.30
C GLU A 157 -3.70 -14.75 8.06
N VAL A 158 -4.38 -15.90 8.09
CA VAL A 158 -3.73 -17.21 7.89
C VAL A 158 -3.07 -17.29 6.52
N ASN A 159 -3.72 -16.78 5.48
CA ASN A 159 -3.18 -16.80 4.12
C ASN A 159 -1.89 -15.96 3.99
N ILE A 160 -1.87 -14.75 4.55
CA ILE A 160 -0.68 -13.88 4.53
C ILE A 160 0.44 -14.47 5.38
N LEU A 161 0.10 -14.98 6.59
CA LEU A 161 1.08 -15.66 7.44
C LEU A 161 1.72 -16.85 6.74
N ALA A 162 0.91 -17.68 6.07
CA ALA A 162 1.42 -18.82 5.32
C ALA A 162 2.39 -18.40 4.21
N ALA A 163 2.08 -17.31 3.48
CA ALA A 163 2.98 -16.74 2.48
C ALA A 163 4.32 -16.30 3.10
N LEU A 164 4.28 -15.58 4.23
CA LEU A 164 5.49 -15.10 4.90
C LEU A 164 6.32 -16.25 5.47
N VAL A 165 5.68 -17.27 6.03
CA VAL A 165 6.37 -18.48 6.55
C VAL A 165 7.05 -19.24 5.41
N GLU A 166 6.37 -19.45 4.27
CA GLU A 166 6.98 -20.11 3.10
C GLU A 166 8.18 -19.30 2.58
N ILE A 167 8.08 -17.96 2.53
CA ILE A 167 9.20 -17.07 2.18
C ILE A 167 10.36 -17.20 3.20
N MET A 168 10.07 -17.27 4.51
CA MET A 168 11.10 -17.44 5.55
C MET A 168 11.85 -18.76 5.44
N VAL A 169 11.20 -19.81 4.93
CA VAL A 169 11.80 -21.15 4.79
C VAL A 169 12.60 -21.27 3.50
N GLU A 170 12.07 -20.75 2.40
CA GLU A 170 12.57 -21.00 1.05
C GLU A 170 13.43 -19.88 0.46
N CYS A 171 13.39 -18.68 1.06
CA CYS A 171 14.10 -17.52 0.53
C CYS A 171 15.13 -16.97 1.50
N GLU A 172 16.21 -16.40 0.93
CA GLU A 172 17.29 -15.75 1.67
C GLU A 172 17.29 -14.24 1.45
N PHE A 173 17.41 -13.50 2.55
CA PHE A 173 17.56 -12.04 2.54
C PHE A 173 19.06 -11.67 2.60
N LYS A 174 19.41 -10.56 1.96
CA LYS A 174 20.76 -9.97 2.02
C LYS A 174 21.18 -9.59 3.44
#